data_eafccde9b05a110166f7abc031b3318a
#
_entry.id   eafccde9b05a110166f7abc031b3318a
#
_cell.length_a   1.000
_cell.length_b   1.000
_cell.length_c   1.000
_cell.angle_alpha   90.00
_cell.angle_beta   90.00
_cell.angle_gamma   90.00
#
_symmetry.space_group_name_H-M   'P 1'
#
loop_
_entity.id
_entity.type
_entity.pdbx_description
1 polymer ?
#
loop_
_entity_poly.entity_id
_entity_poly.type
_entity_poly.pdbx_seq_one_letter_code
_entity_poly.pdbx_strand_id
1 'polypeptide(L)'
;MRTPSTPSHPIARLRLLCASLALTLAAPFASAAATSATAFHHPGILLNRAQLDLIKVRVAAGTEPQKSAFAALLASPLGDLNYTPSPRATVECGSYSKPDFGCKDERRDSAAAYSQAIAWVVTGKEKYARNAVRIMNAWATTLTGGHTNNNGPIQAAWSASVWPRAAEIIRYTSDFWAPEDIARFEKMLVTQYVPSLITGSDENGNKELAMAEALINIGVFNNDRALYDAGVKMWRGRAPAYIYLKSDGPTPILPANGKPAIWGNKGKTTTLVDGLLQESMRDAHHANMGFSSMVNAAETARQQGLDLYAENAARIMAAMEFQAQFLPPHNQPAPEFLEFSKQPTWEIAYNHFHHRLGLALPKIAAVIPTNRPTGADNNHMVWETLTHGEVGAVGLPPLTP
;
A
#
# COMPACT_ATOMS: atom_id res chain seq x y z
N MET A 1 35.77 52.18 -76.62
CA MET A 1 35.32 53.34 -77.50
C MET A 1 33.99 53.84 -77.06
N ARG A 2 33.94 55.09 -76.68
CA ARG A 2 32.83 56.02 -76.63
C ARG A 2 31.52 55.65 -76.09
N THR A 3 31.20 56.19 -74.91
CA THR A 3 29.89 56.80 -74.56
C THR A 3 29.31 57.69 -75.63
N PRO A 4 28.02 58.10 -75.68
CA PRO A 4 27.47 59.00 -74.67
C PRO A 4 25.90 58.87 -74.41
N SER A 5 25.55 59.35 -73.25
CA SER A 5 24.77 60.54 -72.88
C SER A 5 23.23 60.41 -72.82
N THR A 6 22.78 60.79 -71.61
CA THR A 6 21.41 61.18 -71.16
C THR A 6 20.66 62.20 -72.08
N PRO A 7 19.32 62.43 -71.91
CA PRO A 7 18.83 63.27 -70.80
C PRO A 7 17.42 62.96 -70.24
N SER A 8 17.27 63.20 -68.97
CA SER A 8 16.29 63.96 -68.13
C SER A 8 14.95 64.42 -68.66
N HIS A 9 13.83 64.20 -68.01
CA HIS A 9 13.08 65.00 -67.06
C HIS A 9 11.65 64.47 -66.80
N PRO A 10 10.84 65.07 -65.92
CA PRO A 10 10.24 64.41 -64.78
C PRO A 10 8.68 64.45 -64.82
N ILE A 11 7.97 63.55 -64.11
CA ILE A 11 6.56 63.85 -63.73
C ILE A 11 6.17 63.08 -62.43
N ALA A 12 5.81 63.91 -61.52
CA ALA A 12 4.75 63.82 -60.49
C ALA A 12 4.58 62.58 -59.67
N ARG A 13 4.81 62.79 -58.39
CA ARG A 13 4.43 61.97 -57.25
C ARG A 13 2.93 61.87 -57.08
N LEU A 14 2.40 60.67 -56.97
CA LEU A 14 1.10 60.42 -56.33
C LEU A 14 1.35 59.39 -55.20
N ARG A 15 1.28 59.86 -53.95
CA ARG A 15 1.37 59.00 -52.74
C ARG A 15 0.01 58.38 -52.51
N LEU A 16 -0.13 57.06 -52.66
CA LEU A 16 -1.25 56.31 -52.13
C LEU A 16 -0.80 55.77 -50.74
N LEU A 17 -1.45 56.26 -49.69
CA LEU A 17 -1.38 55.63 -48.34
C LEU A 17 -2.25 54.37 -48.38
N CYS A 18 -1.63 53.21 -48.35
CA CYS A 18 -2.27 51.95 -47.94
C CYS A 18 -2.17 51.79 -46.45
N ALA A 19 -3.25 52.09 -45.71
CA ALA A 19 -3.37 51.77 -44.32
C ALA A 19 -3.63 50.25 -44.21
N SER A 20 -2.60 49.47 -43.79
CA SER A 20 -2.73 48.03 -43.47
C SER A 20 -3.31 47.90 -42.06
N LEU A 21 -4.56 47.54 -41.98
CA LEU A 21 -5.24 47.16 -40.71
C LEU A 21 -4.78 45.76 -40.35
N ALA A 22 -3.80 45.64 -39.45
CA ALA A 22 -3.41 44.36 -38.83
C ALA A 22 -4.44 43.97 -37.77
N LEU A 23 -5.35 43.07 -38.13
CA LEU A 23 -6.25 42.42 -37.16
C LEU A 23 -5.44 41.38 -36.39
N THR A 24 -4.97 41.72 -35.17
CA THR A 24 -4.41 40.73 -34.23
C THR A 24 -5.56 39.93 -33.64
N LEU A 25 -5.78 38.71 -34.15
CA LEU A 25 -6.58 37.70 -33.47
C LEU A 25 -5.83 37.27 -32.20
N ALA A 26 -6.15 37.86 -31.06
CA ALA A 26 -5.79 37.32 -29.77
C ALA A 26 -6.64 36.08 -29.50
N ALA A 27 -6.10 34.89 -29.77
CA ALA A 27 -6.69 33.65 -29.29
C ALA A 27 -6.61 33.65 -27.74
N PRO A 28 -7.74 33.40 -27.04
CA PRO A 28 -7.65 33.21 -25.59
C PRO A 28 -6.86 31.93 -25.35
N PHE A 29 -5.67 32.06 -24.76
CA PHE A 29 -5.03 30.95 -24.10
C PHE A 29 -5.96 30.52 -22.95
N ALA A 30 -6.74 29.45 -23.16
CA ALA A 30 -7.40 28.76 -22.11
C ALA A 30 -6.26 28.22 -21.19
N SER A 31 -6.00 28.93 -20.11
CA SER A 31 -5.21 28.42 -18.99
C SER A 31 -5.95 27.17 -18.51
N ALA A 32 -5.43 25.99 -18.86
CA ALA A 32 -5.86 24.78 -18.23
C ALA A 32 -5.61 24.99 -16.74
N ALA A 33 -6.68 25.20 -15.98
CA ALA A 33 -6.60 25.22 -14.53
C ALA A 33 -5.97 23.87 -14.14
N ALA A 34 -4.73 23.92 -13.69
CA ALA A 34 -4.10 22.79 -13.03
C ALA A 34 -5.03 22.45 -11.87
N THR A 35 -5.74 21.33 -11.97
CA THR A 35 -6.49 20.77 -10.84
C THR A 35 -5.48 20.62 -9.74
N SER A 36 -5.58 21.47 -8.71
CA SER A 36 -4.71 21.37 -7.54
C SER A 36 -4.90 19.96 -7.00
N ALA A 37 -3.84 19.14 -7.06
CA ALA A 37 -3.88 17.81 -6.49
C ALA A 37 -4.33 17.98 -5.03
N THR A 38 -5.43 17.31 -4.66
CA THR A 38 -5.95 17.37 -3.29
C THR A 38 -4.86 16.93 -2.35
N ALA A 39 -4.65 17.70 -1.26
CA ALA A 39 -3.68 17.34 -0.23
C ALA A 39 -4.03 15.97 0.37
N PHE A 40 -3.03 15.24 0.79
CA PHE A 40 -3.26 13.97 1.50
C PHE A 40 -3.90 14.20 2.87
N HIS A 41 -4.68 13.23 3.32
CA HIS A 41 -5.22 13.17 4.68
C HIS A 41 -4.21 12.49 5.61
N HIS A 42 -3.96 13.10 6.78
CA HIS A 42 -2.99 12.60 7.75
C HIS A 42 -3.54 12.56 9.20
N PRO A 43 -3.21 11.53 10.01
CA PRO A 43 -2.69 10.25 9.53
C PRO A 43 -3.69 9.62 8.56
N GLY A 44 -3.19 8.89 7.58
CA GLY A 44 -4.04 8.37 6.51
C GLY A 44 -3.47 7.13 5.80
N ILE A 45 -2.56 6.39 6.46
CA ILE A 45 -2.07 5.08 6.01
C ILE A 45 -2.72 4.01 6.86
N LEU A 46 -3.62 3.22 6.27
CA LEU A 46 -4.52 2.25 6.90
C LEU A 46 -5.49 2.85 7.93
N LEU A 47 -5.04 3.80 8.73
CA LEU A 47 -5.78 4.37 9.86
C LEU A 47 -5.83 5.88 9.76
N ASN A 48 -6.99 6.47 10.08
CA ASN A 48 -7.13 7.89 10.32
C ASN A 48 -7.19 8.20 11.84
N ARG A 49 -7.21 9.49 12.19
CA ARG A 49 -7.24 9.95 13.58
C ARG A 49 -8.45 9.43 14.33
N ALA A 50 -9.63 9.47 13.74
CA ALA A 50 -10.86 9.05 14.42
C ALA A 50 -10.88 7.54 14.70
N GLN A 51 -10.30 6.73 13.81
CA GLN A 51 -10.13 5.30 14.04
C GLN A 51 -9.15 5.02 15.18
N LEU A 52 -8.02 5.74 15.24
CA LEU A 52 -7.07 5.64 16.34
C LEU A 52 -7.71 6.01 17.68
N ASP A 53 -8.50 7.08 17.72
CA ASP A 53 -9.22 7.52 18.91
C ASP A 53 -10.28 6.48 19.33
N LEU A 54 -11.01 5.87 18.38
CA LEU A 54 -11.95 4.79 18.65
C LEU A 54 -11.28 3.56 19.26
N ILE A 55 -10.13 3.14 18.73
CA ILE A 55 -9.35 2.01 19.26
C ILE A 55 -8.97 2.28 20.72
N LYS A 56 -8.43 3.48 21.00
CA LYS A 56 -8.10 3.92 22.37
C LYS A 56 -9.29 3.82 23.31
N VAL A 57 -10.44 4.35 22.89
CA VAL A 57 -11.68 4.33 23.70
C VAL A 57 -12.14 2.88 23.97
N ARG A 58 -12.16 2.03 22.96
CA ARG A 58 -12.56 0.63 23.09
C ARG A 58 -11.66 -0.16 24.02
N VAL A 59 -10.33 0.00 23.88
CA VAL A 59 -9.37 -0.65 24.79
C VAL A 59 -9.57 -0.18 26.23
N ALA A 60 -9.74 1.12 26.45
CA ALA A 60 -9.98 1.68 27.79
C ALA A 60 -11.31 1.18 28.40
N ALA A 61 -12.36 1.02 27.58
CA ALA A 61 -13.64 0.48 28.00
C ALA A 61 -13.66 -1.06 28.16
N GLY A 62 -12.57 -1.74 27.81
CA GLY A 62 -12.53 -3.20 27.83
C GLY A 62 -13.36 -3.89 26.75
N THR A 63 -13.66 -3.20 25.65
CA THR A 63 -14.50 -3.68 24.54
C THR A 63 -13.72 -4.63 23.62
N GLU A 64 -14.33 -5.78 23.32
CA GLU A 64 -13.78 -6.73 22.34
C GLU A 64 -14.15 -6.27 20.90
N PRO A 65 -13.34 -6.63 19.91
CA PRO A 65 -12.12 -7.45 19.98
C PRO A 65 -10.85 -6.65 20.33
N GLN A 66 -10.90 -5.32 20.44
CA GLN A 66 -9.74 -4.46 20.65
C GLN A 66 -9.03 -4.73 21.98
N LYS A 67 -9.75 -5.04 23.06
CA LYS A 67 -9.16 -5.36 24.36
C LYS A 67 -8.19 -6.54 24.27
N SER A 68 -8.66 -7.68 23.78
CA SER A 68 -7.82 -8.89 23.64
C SER A 68 -6.70 -8.71 22.63
N ALA A 69 -6.97 -8.01 21.52
CA ALA A 69 -5.97 -7.73 20.49
C ALA A 69 -4.85 -6.80 21.01
N PHE A 70 -5.19 -5.81 21.82
CA PHE A 70 -4.20 -4.94 22.45
C PHE A 70 -3.39 -5.67 23.53
N ALA A 71 -4.02 -6.54 24.30
CA ALA A 71 -3.31 -7.39 25.24
C ALA A 71 -2.29 -8.30 24.53
N ALA A 72 -2.66 -8.87 23.39
CA ALA A 72 -1.75 -9.65 22.55
C ALA A 72 -0.57 -8.81 22.00
N LEU A 73 -0.80 -7.56 21.60
CA LEU A 73 0.26 -6.63 21.18
C LEU A 73 1.25 -6.40 22.32
N LEU A 74 0.76 -6.11 23.53
CA LEU A 74 1.63 -5.85 24.69
C LEU A 74 2.40 -7.09 25.14
N ALA A 75 1.85 -8.29 24.94
CA ALA A 75 2.51 -9.56 25.24
C ALA A 75 3.55 -9.97 24.17
N SER A 76 3.49 -9.36 22.99
CA SER A 76 4.44 -9.63 21.90
C SER A 76 5.79 -8.95 22.16
N PRO A 77 6.91 -9.57 21.75
CA PRO A 77 8.21 -8.90 21.74
C PRO A 77 8.23 -7.56 20.97
N LEU A 78 7.33 -7.38 20.00
CA LEU A 78 7.20 -6.13 19.22
C LEU A 78 6.65 -4.98 20.07
N GLY A 79 5.86 -5.28 21.11
CA GLY A 79 5.32 -4.31 22.08
C GLY A 79 6.23 -4.06 23.28
N ASP A 80 7.37 -4.74 23.39
CA ASP A 80 8.29 -4.57 24.53
C ASP A 80 8.97 -3.20 24.49
N LEU A 81 8.90 -2.46 25.59
CA LEU A 81 9.57 -1.16 25.75
C LEU A 81 11.11 -1.25 25.73
N ASN A 82 11.67 -2.44 25.95
CA ASN A 82 13.10 -2.68 25.84
C ASN A 82 13.53 -3.19 24.46
N TYR A 83 12.60 -3.18 23.48
CA TYR A 83 12.91 -3.61 22.13
C TYR A 83 14.13 -2.88 21.58
N THR A 84 15.09 -3.62 21.04
CA THR A 84 16.31 -3.05 20.44
C THR A 84 16.32 -3.34 18.93
N PRO A 85 16.36 -2.33 18.07
CA PRO A 85 16.45 -2.53 16.64
C PRO A 85 17.83 -3.05 16.22
N SER A 86 17.87 -3.73 15.08
CA SER A 86 19.08 -4.31 14.48
C SER A 86 19.30 -3.78 13.06
N PRO A 87 19.53 -2.46 12.86
CA PRO A 87 19.67 -1.89 11.54
C PRO A 87 20.92 -2.38 10.81
N ARG A 88 20.85 -2.43 9.48
CA ARG A 88 21.95 -2.85 8.59
C ARG A 88 22.22 -1.77 7.56
N ALA A 89 23.49 -1.63 7.17
CA ALA A 89 23.86 -0.71 6.10
C ALA A 89 23.35 -1.18 4.73
N THR A 90 23.28 -2.48 4.52
CA THR A 90 22.67 -3.14 3.36
C THR A 90 21.87 -4.31 3.84
N VAL A 91 20.68 -4.52 3.26
CA VAL A 91 19.85 -5.68 3.51
C VAL A 91 20.02 -6.65 2.33
N GLU A 92 20.58 -7.83 2.60
CA GLU A 92 20.77 -8.84 1.57
C GLU A 92 19.89 -10.05 1.81
N CYS A 93 18.93 -10.28 0.89
CA CYS A 93 17.93 -11.32 1.02
C CYS A 93 17.93 -12.26 -0.19
N GLY A 94 18.44 -13.45 0.03
CA GLY A 94 18.32 -14.54 -0.94
C GLY A 94 16.96 -15.22 -0.87
N SER A 95 16.74 -16.17 -1.78
CA SER A 95 15.51 -16.98 -1.81
C SER A 95 15.29 -17.66 -0.45
N TYR A 96 14.05 -17.59 0.07
CA TYR A 96 13.70 -18.08 1.41
C TYR A 96 14.54 -17.48 2.54
N SER A 97 14.98 -16.23 2.38
CA SER A 97 15.92 -15.55 3.30
C SER A 97 17.21 -16.35 3.52
N LYS A 98 17.82 -16.81 2.42
CA LYS A 98 19.15 -17.48 2.42
C LYS A 98 19.99 -16.91 1.25
N PRO A 99 20.98 -16.02 1.53
CA PRO A 99 21.37 -15.48 2.83
C PRO A 99 20.29 -14.60 3.48
N ASP A 100 20.43 -14.38 4.79
CA ASP A 100 19.62 -13.48 5.62
C ASP A 100 20.57 -12.51 6.34
N PHE A 101 20.90 -11.42 5.67
CA PHE A 101 21.65 -10.31 6.26
C PHE A 101 20.69 -9.11 6.47
N GLY A 102 20.03 -9.12 7.62
CA GLY A 102 19.10 -8.06 8.00
C GLY A 102 17.66 -8.22 7.49
N CYS A 103 17.32 -9.26 6.73
CA CYS A 103 15.98 -9.44 6.19
C CYS A 103 14.91 -9.56 7.28
N LYS A 104 15.13 -10.50 8.22
CA LYS A 104 14.24 -10.67 9.36
C LYS A 104 14.34 -9.52 10.35
N ASP A 105 15.54 -8.96 10.53
CA ASP A 105 15.74 -7.81 11.40
C ASP A 105 14.88 -6.63 10.95
N GLU A 106 14.94 -6.29 9.67
CA GLU A 106 14.20 -5.16 9.10
C GLU A 106 12.68 -5.34 9.20
N ARG A 107 12.15 -6.51 8.82
CA ARG A 107 10.72 -6.80 8.94
C ARG A 107 10.25 -6.73 10.39
N ARG A 108 11.01 -7.29 11.30
CA ARG A 108 10.70 -7.25 12.73
C ARG A 108 10.78 -5.84 13.29
N ASP A 109 11.78 -5.06 12.88
CA ASP A 109 11.95 -3.69 13.35
C ASP A 109 10.83 -2.76 12.83
N SER A 110 10.41 -2.91 11.57
CA SER A 110 9.28 -2.15 11.03
C SER A 110 7.96 -2.49 11.75
N ALA A 111 7.70 -3.77 11.99
CA ALA A 111 6.55 -4.22 12.76
C ALA A 111 6.60 -3.75 14.22
N ALA A 112 7.79 -3.72 14.84
CA ALA A 112 7.99 -3.18 16.18
C ALA A 112 7.71 -1.68 16.24
N ALA A 113 8.21 -0.89 15.29
CA ALA A 113 7.93 0.54 15.22
C ALA A 113 6.41 0.80 15.13
N TYR A 114 5.70 0.05 14.29
CA TYR A 114 4.24 0.16 14.16
C TYR A 114 3.51 -0.28 15.43
N SER A 115 3.93 -1.37 16.06
CA SER A 115 3.37 -1.83 17.33
C SER A 115 3.54 -0.79 18.45
N GLN A 116 4.72 -0.18 18.53
CA GLN A 116 5.02 0.90 19.49
C GLN A 116 4.20 2.16 19.20
N ALA A 117 4.01 2.51 17.93
CA ALA A 117 3.19 3.65 17.52
C ALA A 117 1.70 3.48 17.93
N ILE A 118 1.14 2.27 17.72
CA ILE A 118 -0.22 1.94 18.20
C ILE A 118 -0.29 1.99 19.72
N ALA A 119 0.69 1.37 20.41
CA ALA A 119 0.73 1.35 21.88
C ALA A 119 0.83 2.77 22.46
N TRP A 120 1.55 3.69 21.80
CA TRP A 120 1.56 5.12 22.14
C TRP A 120 0.15 5.70 22.13
N VAL A 121 -0.56 5.59 21.02
CA VAL A 121 -1.92 6.16 20.87
C VAL A 121 -2.87 5.61 21.94
N VAL A 122 -2.84 4.29 22.15
CA VAL A 122 -3.75 3.63 23.10
C VAL A 122 -3.44 4.00 24.54
N THR A 123 -2.16 4.01 24.94
CA THR A 123 -1.77 4.18 26.35
C THR A 123 -1.44 5.61 26.75
N GLY A 124 -1.08 6.48 25.81
CA GLY A 124 -0.52 7.80 26.07
C GLY A 124 0.86 7.78 26.74
N LYS A 125 1.53 6.62 26.84
CA LYS A 125 2.85 6.52 27.46
C LYS A 125 3.93 6.94 26.47
N GLU A 126 4.59 8.07 26.71
CA GLU A 126 5.63 8.64 25.84
C GLU A 126 6.74 7.65 25.46
N LYS A 127 7.07 6.74 26.36
CA LYS A 127 8.09 5.70 26.08
C LYS A 127 7.83 4.93 24.80
N TYR A 128 6.56 4.65 24.45
CA TYR A 128 6.21 3.96 23.21
C TYR A 128 6.50 4.83 21.98
N ALA A 129 6.09 6.11 22.00
CA ALA A 129 6.37 7.03 20.90
C ALA A 129 7.89 7.22 20.70
N ARG A 130 8.63 7.50 21.78
CA ARG A 130 10.09 7.65 21.73
C ARG A 130 10.80 6.38 21.25
N ASN A 131 10.28 5.22 21.60
CA ASN A 131 10.84 3.95 21.16
C ASN A 131 10.58 3.72 19.65
N ALA A 132 9.37 4.02 19.15
CA ALA A 132 9.08 3.99 17.72
C ALA A 132 10.01 4.92 16.93
N VAL A 133 10.21 6.17 17.41
CA VAL A 133 11.16 7.13 16.83
C VAL A 133 12.57 6.56 16.81
N ARG A 134 13.03 5.99 17.93
CA ARG A 134 14.37 5.40 18.04
C ARG A 134 14.59 4.28 17.03
N ILE A 135 13.60 3.42 16.85
CA ILE A 135 13.68 2.32 15.86
C ILE A 135 13.77 2.88 14.44
N MET A 136 12.89 3.81 14.07
CA MET A 136 12.88 4.43 12.75
C MET A 136 14.15 5.21 12.47
N ASN A 137 14.65 6.00 13.42
CA ASN A 137 15.89 6.77 13.28
C ASN A 137 17.12 5.88 13.15
N ALA A 138 17.17 4.72 13.85
CA ALA A 138 18.26 3.78 13.73
C ALA A 138 18.39 3.26 12.29
N TRP A 139 17.29 2.90 11.64
CA TRP A 139 17.29 2.49 10.25
C TRP A 139 17.59 3.64 9.29
N ALA A 140 16.97 4.82 9.50
CA ALA A 140 17.20 5.99 8.66
C ALA A 140 18.65 6.50 8.67
N THR A 141 19.38 6.22 9.74
CA THR A 141 20.79 6.57 9.87
C THR A 141 21.71 5.52 9.26
N THR A 142 21.31 4.25 9.30
CA THR A 142 22.22 3.12 9.01
C THR A 142 22.03 2.57 7.58
N LEU A 143 20.79 2.46 7.07
CA LEU A 143 20.52 1.87 5.76
C LEU A 143 20.95 2.83 4.65
N THR A 144 22.02 2.48 3.95
CA THR A 144 22.63 3.30 2.86
C THR A 144 22.90 2.53 1.58
N GLY A 145 22.89 1.19 1.63
CA GLY A 145 23.19 0.28 0.52
C GLY A 145 21.95 -0.42 -0.05
N GLY A 146 20.75 -0.03 0.38
CA GLY A 146 19.49 -0.58 -0.13
C GLY A 146 19.31 -2.08 0.09
N HIS A 147 18.58 -2.71 -0.84
CA HIS A 147 18.18 -4.12 -0.78
C HIS A 147 18.78 -4.90 -1.95
N THR A 148 19.42 -6.01 -1.65
CA THR A 148 20.19 -6.79 -2.64
C THR A 148 19.77 -8.26 -2.65
N ASN A 149 20.26 -9.02 -3.64
CA ASN A 149 19.98 -10.42 -3.90
C ASN A 149 18.54 -10.67 -4.40
N ASN A 150 18.19 -11.94 -4.69
CA ASN A 150 16.98 -12.34 -5.42
C ASN A 150 15.67 -11.87 -4.76
N ASN A 151 15.62 -11.85 -3.44
CA ASN A 151 14.45 -11.38 -2.68
C ASN A 151 14.60 -9.94 -2.17
N GLY A 152 15.66 -9.22 -2.56
CA GLY A 152 15.84 -7.81 -2.20
C GLY A 152 14.62 -6.94 -2.50
N PRO A 153 14.08 -6.97 -3.73
CA PRO A 153 12.91 -6.15 -4.07
C PRO A 153 11.66 -6.46 -3.25
N ILE A 154 11.34 -7.74 -3.02
CA ILE A 154 10.17 -8.10 -2.22
C ILE A 154 10.38 -7.81 -0.73
N GLN A 155 11.61 -7.95 -0.24
CA GLN A 155 11.98 -7.55 1.11
C GLN A 155 11.77 -6.05 1.33
N ALA A 156 12.24 -5.23 0.39
CA ALA A 156 11.98 -3.79 0.40
C ALA A 156 10.48 -3.49 0.44
N ALA A 157 9.68 -4.19 -0.36
CA ALA A 157 8.23 -4.00 -0.40
C ALA A 157 7.57 -4.31 0.95
N TRP A 158 7.87 -5.44 1.58
CA TRP A 158 7.29 -5.80 2.87
C TRP A 158 7.62 -4.78 3.97
N SER A 159 8.88 -4.38 4.09
CA SER A 159 9.28 -3.41 5.11
C SER A 159 8.73 -2.01 4.81
N ALA A 160 8.78 -1.56 3.55
CA ALA A 160 8.25 -0.26 3.15
C ALA A 160 6.71 -0.17 3.18
N SER A 161 6.01 -1.30 3.20
CA SER A 161 4.56 -1.30 3.49
C SER A 161 4.28 -0.94 4.94
N VAL A 162 5.17 -1.30 5.88
CA VAL A 162 4.94 -1.14 7.32
C VAL A 162 5.57 0.12 7.90
N TRP A 163 6.79 0.49 7.47
CA TRP A 163 7.49 1.68 7.96
C TRP A 163 6.63 2.97 7.94
N PRO A 164 5.96 3.32 6.81
CA PRO A 164 5.15 4.53 6.77
C PRO A 164 3.93 4.48 7.68
N ARG A 165 3.38 3.29 8.01
CA ARG A 165 2.25 3.17 8.95
C ARG A 165 2.65 3.66 10.35
N ALA A 166 3.85 3.27 10.82
CA ALA A 166 4.39 3.73 12.09
C ALA A 166 4.68 5.24 12.06
N ALA A 167 5.32 5.67 10.96
CA ALA A 167 5.75 7.06 10.76
C ALA A 167 4.58 8.04 10.74
N GLU A 168 3.48 7.70 10.04
CA GLU A 168 2.25 8.49 10.00
C GLU A 168 1.65 8.69 11.40
N ILE A 169 1.51 7.60 12.15
CA ILE A 169 0.95 7.70 13.50
C ILE A 169 1.82 8.62 14.36
N ILE A 170 3.14 8.40 14.40
CA ILE A 170 4.03 9.19 15.27
C ILE A 170 4.06 10.65 14.84
N ARG A 171 4.22 10.94 13.55
CA ARG A 171 4.32 12.31 13.02
C ARG A 171 3.09 13.15 13.33
N TYR A 172 1.90 12.57 13.27
CA TYR A 172 0.63 13.29 13.40
C TYR A 172 -0.05 13.14 14.76
N THR A 173 0.57 12.40 15.70
CA THR A 173 0.01 12.22 17.06
C THR A 173 0.99 12.55 18.20
N SER A 174 2.23 12.90 17.89
CA SER A 174 3.24 13.23 18.91
C SER A 174 4.22 14.31 18.44
N ASP A 175 4.88 14.97 19.39
CA ASP A 175 5.92 15.97 19.14
C ASP A 175 7.32 15.42 19.44
N PHE A 176 7.49 14.09 19.49
CA PHE A 176 8.75 13.47 19.91
C PHE A 176 9.72 13.20 18.76
N TRP A 177 9.34 13.49 17.54
CA TRP A 177 10.16 13.24 16.35
C TRP A 177 10.62 14.57 15.74
N ALA A 178 11.92 14.82 15.78
CA ALA A 178 12.50 16.06 15.29
C ALA A 178 12.34 16.18 13.76
N PRO A 179 12.08 17.39 13.23
CA PRO A 179 11.88 17.60 11.80
C PRO A 179 13.03 17.10 10.92
N GLU A 180 14.28 17.25 11.38
CA GLU A 180 15.46 16.75 10.67
C GLU A 180 15.54 15.22 10.61
N ASP A 181 15.03 14.53 11.62
CA ASP A 181 14.95 13.07 11.65
C ASP A 181 13.82 12.57 10.75
N ILE A 182 12.68 13.28 10.73
CA ILE A 182 11.59 13.01 9.78
C ILE A 182 12.12 13.12 8.35
N ALA A 183 12.80 14.20 8.01
CA ALA A 183 13.38 14.42 6.69
C ALA A 183 14.41 13.33 6.31
N ARG A 184 15.20 12.87 7.27
CA ARG A 184 16.14 11.75 7.06
C ARG A 184 15.41 10.46 6.78
N PHE A 185 14.31 10.19 7.48
CA PHE A 185 13.49 9.00 7.27
C PHE A 185 12.75 9.03 5.92
N GLU A 186 12.17 10.18 5.55
CA GLU A 186 11.59 10.41 4.21
C GLU A 186 12.62 10.14 3.11
N LYS A 187 13.84 10.68 3.26
CA LYS A 187 14.92 10.45 2.31
C LYS A 187 15.31 8.97 2.22
N MET A 188 15.40 8.26 3.35
CA MET A 188 15.67 6.82 3.36
C MET A 188 14.63 6.06 2.55
N LEU A 189 13.34 6.32 2.75
CA LEU A 189 12.27 5.66 2.00
C LEU A 189 12.43 5.86 0.49
N VAL A 190 12.71 7.09 0.06
CA VAL A 190 12.89 7.40 -1.37
C VAL A 190 14.16 6.78 -1.93
N THR A 191 15.28 6.87 -1.23
CA THR A 191 16.58 6.49 -1.81
C THR A 191 16.94 5.02 -1.65
N GLN A 192 16.39 4.34 -0.61
CA GLN A 192 16.75 2.95 -0.32
C GLN A 192 15.66 1.93 -0.69
N TYR A 193 14.40 2.37 -0.83
CA TYR A 193 13.28 1.47 -1.13
C TYR A 193 12.72 1.71 -2.54
N VAL A 194 12.38 2.94 -2.91
CA VAL A 194 11.72 3.25 -4.18
C VAL A 194 12.43 2.65 -5.40
N PRO A 195 13.77 2.65 -5.52
CA PRO A 195 14.44 2.04 -6.66
C PRO A 195 14.13 0.55 -6.88
N SER A 196 13.86 -0.19 -5.79
CA SER A 196 13.49 -1.61 -5.83
C SER A 196 12.00 -1.84 -6.11
N LEU A 197 11.17 -0.82 -6.01
CA LEU A 197 9.70 -0.92 -6.06
C LEU A 197 9.11 -0.40 -7.36
N ILE A 198 9.65 0.71 -7.87
CA ILE A 198 9.00 1.54 -8.90
C ILE A 198 8.80 0.83 -10.24
N THR A 199 9.63 -0.15 -10.54
CA THR A 199 9.54 -0.93 -11.79
C THR A 199 8.51 -2.05 -11.73
N GLY A 200 7.95 -2.35 -10.55
CA GLY A 200 7.08 -3.49 -10.34
C GLY A 200 7.80 -4.83 -10.46
N SER A 201 7.01 -5.89 -10.62
CA SER A 201 7.51 -7.25 -10.78
C SER A 201 6.75 -7.98 -11.90
N ASP A 202 7.48 -8.72 -12.70
CA ASP A 202 6.93 -9.61 -13.73
C ASP A 202 6.77 -11.07 -13.23
N GLU A 203 7.06 -11.29 -11.95
CA GLU A 203 6.91 -12.59 -11.30
C GLU A 203 5.49 -12.78 -10.73
N ASN A 204 5.39 -13.32 -9.52
CA ASN A 204 4.13 -13.57 -8.83
C ASN A 204 3.44 -12.28 -8.39
N GLY A 205 2.11 -12.28 -8.42
CA GLY A 205 1.30 -11.11 -8.11
C GLY A 205 1.45 -10.59 -6.69
N ASN A 206 1.78 -11.46 -5.72
CA ASN A 206 2.05 -11.04 -4.35
C ASN A 206 3.22 -10.04 -4.25
N LYS A 207 4.24 -10.20 -5.11
CA LYS A 207 5.39 -9.27 -5.15
C LYS A 207 4.96 -7.89 -5.62
N GLU A 208 4.28 -7.82 -6.76
CA GLU A 208 3.89 -6.54 -7.34
C GLU A 208 2.81 -5.83 -6.51
N LEU A 209 1.88 -6.56 -5.89
CA LEU A 209 0.90 -5.98 -4.96
C LEU A 209 1.56 -5.41 -3.71
N ALA A 210 2.59 -6.07 -3.17
CA ALA A 210 3.36 -5.52 -2.05
C ALA A 210 4.15 -4.26 -2.45
N MET A 211 4.71 -4.22 -3.67
CA MET A 211 5.36 -3.02 -4.21
C MET A 211 4.37 -1.87 -4.39
N ALA A 212 3.16 -2.15 -4.88
CA ALA A 212 2.10 -1.17 -5.03
C ALA A 212 1.68 -0.58 -3.67
N GLU A 213 1.45 -1.44 -2.66
CA GLU A 213 1.15 -1.01 -1.29
C GLU A 213 2.26 -0.10 -0.74
N ALA A 214 3.52 -0.52 -0.88
CA ALA A 214 4.66 0.25 -0.40
C ALA A 214 4.77 1.62 -1.06
N LEU A 215 4.60 1.71 -2.39
CA LEU A 215 4.62 2.98 -3.12
C LEU A 215 3.48 3.92 -2.71
N ILE A 216 2.26 3.38 -2.53
CA ILE A 216 1.11 4.14 -2.03
C ILE A 216 1.42 4.71 -0.65
N ASN A 217 1.92 3.88 0.26
CA ASN A 217 2.21 4.28 1.64
C ASN A 217 3.37 5.30 1.70
N ILE A 218 4.45 5.11 0.94
CA ILE A 218 5.55 6.09 0.84
C ILE A 218 5.03 7.41 0.25
N GLY A 219 4.20 7.33 -0.82
CA GLY A 219 3.62 8.51 -1.45
C GLY A 219 2.79 9.35 -0.49
N VAL A 220 1.95 8.72 0.34
CA VAL A 220 1.18 9.42 1.38
C VAL A 220 2.10 10.06 2.41
N PHE A 221 3.00 9.28 3.03
CA PHE A 221 3.87 9.79 4.11
C PHE A 221 4.78 10.94 3.66
N ASN A 222 5.37 10.83 2.46
CA ASN A 222 6.26 11.84 1.89
C ASN A 222 5.51 13.00 1.20
N ASN A 223 4.18 12.99 1.17
CA ASN A 223 3.39 13.94 0.38
C ASN A 223 3.76 13.94 -1.12
N ASP A 224 4.14 12.79 -1.65
CA ASP A 224 4.54 12.60 -3.05
C ASP A 224 3.40 11.96 -3.87
N ARG A 225 2.67 12.80 -4.60
CA ARG A 225 1.55 12.38 -5.44
C ARG A 225 2.00 11.45 -6.57
N ALA A 226 3.19 11.67 -7.12
CA ALA A 226 3.69 10.84 -8.22
C ALA A 226 3.98 9.41 -7.77
N LEU A 227 4.55 9.22 -6.60
CA LEU A 227 4.76 7.88 -6.01
C LEU A 227 3.43 7.19 -5.68
N TYR A 228 2.49 7.94 -5.08
CA TYR A 228 1.16 7.43 -4.78
C TYR A 228 0.45 6.95 -6.07
N ASP A 229 0.41 7.79 -7.09
CA ASP A 229 -0.25 7.48 -8.37
C ASP A 229 0.43 6.32 -9.11
N ALA A 230 1.76 6.21 -9.02
CA ALA A 230 2.50 5.05 -9.53
C ALA A 230 2.09 3.74 -8.83
N GLY A 231 1.94 3.76 -7.51
CA GLY A 231 1.44 2.63 -6.74
C GLY A 231 0.00 2.27 -7.08
N VAL A 232 -0.89 3.25 -7.21
CA VAL A 232 -2.29 3.03 -7.64
C VAL A 232 -2.35 2.43 -9.04
N LYS A 233 -1.55 2.94 -9.98
CA LYS A 233 -1.48 2.38 -11.34
C LYS A 233 -1.00 0.93 -11.32
N MET A 234 0.03 0.62 -10.55
CA MET A 234 0.55 -0.74 -10.39
C MET A 234 -0.50 -1.67 -9.80
N TRP A 235 -1.21 -1.24 -8.76
CA TRP A 235 -2.30 -1.97 -8.14
C TRP A 235 -3.41 -2.29 -9.15
N ARG A 236 -3.88 -1.29 -9.93
CA ARG A 236 -4.90 -1.48 -10.97
C ARG A 236 -4.47 -2.46 -12.07
N GLY A 237 -3.18 -2.48 -12.38
CA GLY A 237 -2.61 -3.40 -13.35
C GLY A 237 -2.51 -4.85 -12.86
N ARG A 238 -2.40 -5.07 -11.56
CA ARG A 238 -2.17 -6.39 -10.98
C ARG A 238 -3.40 -6.97 -10.27
N ALA A 239 -4.19 -6.17 -9.58
CA ALA A 239 -5.29 -6.65 -8.73
C ALA A 239 -6.32 -7.53 -9.49
N PRO A 240 -6.84 -7.15 -10.67
CA PRO A 240 -7.76 -8.01 -11.41
C PRO A 240 -7.14 -9.33 -11.88
N ALA A 241 -5.81 -9.37 -12.06
CA ALA A 241 -5.08 -10.57 -12.48
C ALA A 241 -4.67 -11.48 -11.32
N TYR A 242 -4.94 -11.08 -10.06
CA TYR A 242 -4.53 -11.84 -8.87
C TYR A 242 -5.59 -12.79 -8.34
N ILE A 243 -6.86 -12.50 -8.58
CA ILE A 243 -7.99 -13.29 -8.12
C ILE A 243 -8.85 -13.67 -9.34
N TYR A 244 -9.04 -14.96 -9.58
CA TYR A 244 -9.83 -15.46 -10.69
C TYR A 244 -11.33 -15.40 -10.38
N LEU A 245 -12.11 -15.03 -11.39
CA LEU A 245 -13.56 -15.23 -11.45
C LEU A 245 -13.94 -15.97 -12.74
N LYS A 246 -14.94 -16.83 -12.69
CA LYS A 246 -15.46 -17.52 -13.88
C LYS A 246 -15.92 -16.58 -15.00
N SER A 247 -16.32 -15.36 -14.64
CA SER A 247 -16.64 -14.29 -15.59
C SER A 247 -15.44 -13.84 -16.43
N ASP A 248 -14.21 -14.15 -16.04
CA ASP A 248 -12.99 -13.85 -16.82
C ASP A 248 -12.84 -14.76 -18.04
N GLY A 249 -13.61 -15.85 -18.08
CA GLY A 249 -13.52 -16.88 -19.12
C GLY A 249 -12.61 -18.06 -18.71
N PRO A 250 -12.12 -18.84 -19.69
CA PRO A 250 -11.40 -20.09 -19.42
C PRO A 250 -9.96 -19.86 -18.88
N THR A 251 -9.47 -18.64 -18.93
CA THR A 251 -8.11 -18.26 -18.46
C THR A 251 -8.18 -17.03 -17.55
N PRO A 252 -7.30 -16.94 -16.55
CA PRO A 252 -7.20 -15.73 -15.73
C PRO A 252 -6.84 -14.50 -16.57
N ILE A 253 -7.26 -13.32 -16.09
CA ILE A 253 -6.84 -12.04 -16.66
C ILE A 253 -5.30 -11.92 -16.60
N LEU A 254 -4.70 -11.43 -17.68
CA LEU A 254 -3.28 -11.12 -17.70
C LEU A 254 -3.01 -9.81 -16.92
N PRO A 255 -1.90 -9.75 -16.16
CA PRO A 255 -1.48 -8.49 -15.56
C PRO A 255 -1.08 -7.46 -16.63
N ALA A 256 -1.01 -6.18 -16.25
CA ALA A 256 -0.72 -5.10 -17.19
C ALA A 256 0.62 -5.25 -17.95
N ASN A 257 1.60 -5.96 -17.38
CA ASN A 257 2.87 -6.27 -18.05
C ASN A 257 2.74 -7.35 -19.14
N GLY A 258 1.56 -7.95 -19.34
CA GLY A 258 1.28 -8.97 -20.34
C GLY A 258 1.91 -10.34 -20.11
N LYS A 259 2.64 -10.52 -19.01
CA LYS A 259 3.29 -11.80 -18.71
C LYS A 259 2.33 -12.74 -17.99
N PRO A 260 2.13 -13.98 -18.46
CA PRO A 260 1.27 -14.94 -17.79
C PRO A 260 1.76 -15.21 -16.37
N ALA A 261 0.86 -15.08 -15.41
CA ALA A 261 1.13 -15.47 -14.05
C ALA A 261 1.12 -16.99 -13.89
N ILE A 262 1.89 -17.49 -12.92
CA ILE A 262 1.88 -18.92 -12.60
C ILE A 262 0.70 -19.20 -11.66
N TRP A 263 -0.27 -19.98 -12.15
CA TRP A 263 -1.47 -20.38 -11.40
C TRP A 263 -1.43 -21.82 -10.88
N GLY A 264 -0.47 -22.57 -11.30
CA GLY A 264 -0.28 -23.97 -10.89
C GLY A 264 0.93 -24.15 -9.97
N ASN A 265 1.04 -25.33 -9.38
CA ASN A 265 2.21 -25.73 -8.62
C ASN A 265 2.93 -26.88 -9.31
N LYS A 266 4.18 -26.69 -9.70
CA LYS A 266 5.11 -27.73 -10.19
C LYS A 266 4.51 -28.62 -11.30
N GLY A 267 3.87 -28.02 -12.30
CA GLY A 267 3.29 -28.72 -13.44
C GLY A 267 1.92 -29.34 -13.22
N LYS A 268 1.29 -29.11 -12.06
CA LYS A 268 -0.08 -29.54 -11.79
C LYS A 268 -1.08 -28.53 -12.35
N THR A 269 -2.08 -29.02 -13.08
CA THR A 269 -3.15 -28.19 -13.62
C THR A 269 -4.06 -27.72 -12.48
N THR A 270 -4.35 -26.43 -12.45
CA THR A 270 -5.26 -25.83 -11.48
C THR A 270 -6.68 -25.85 -12.02
N THR A 271 -7.63 -26.32 -11.21
CA THR A 271 -9.05 -26.07 -11.48
C THR A 271 -9.36 -24.63 -11.08
N LEU A 272 -9.70 -23.80 -12.05
CA LEU A 272 -10.05 -22.41 -11.84
C LEU A 272 -11.48 -22.30 -11.29
N VAL A 273 -11.61 -21.66 -10.12
CA VAL A 273 -12.89 -21.43 -9.44
C VAL A 273 -12.94 -19.98 -8.93
N ASP A 274 -14.16 -19.45 -8.75
CA ASP A 274 -14.35 -18.09 -8.23
C ASP A 274 -13.62 -17.90 -6.89
N GLY A 275 -12.85 -16.83 -6.79
CA GLY A 275 -12.10 -16.48 -5.58
C GLY A 275 -10.74 -17.18 -5.43
N LEU A 276 -10.33 -18.02 -6.39
CA LEU A 276 -9.00 -18.61 -6.38
C LEU A 276 -7.95 -17.51 -6.54
N LEU A 277 -7.02 -17.42 -5.59
CA LEU A 277 -5.87 -16.53 -5.65
C LEU A 277 -4.75 -17.15 -6.47
N GLN A 278 -3.98 -16.34 -7.18
CA GLN A 278 -2.89 -16.79 -8.06
C GLN A 278 -1.96 -17.81 -7.39
N GLU A 279 -1.61 -17.61 -6.12
CA GLU A 279 -0.66 -18.47 -5.42
C GLU A 279 -1.31 -19.50 -4.49
N SER A 280 -2.63 -19.67 -4.53
CA SER A 280 -3.33 -20.66 -3.69
C SER A 280 -2.79 -22.08 -3.85
N MET A 281 -2.34 -22.44 -5.05
CA MET A 281 -1.76 -23.76 -5.34
C MET A 281 -0.34 -23.95 -4.83
N ARG A 282 0.32 -22.85 -4.43
CA ARG A 282 1.65 -22.88 -3.81
C ARG A 282 1.52 -23.10 -2.32
N ASP A 283 0.89 -22.18 -1.62
CA ASP A 283 0.51 -22.25 -0.22
C ASP A 283 -0.35 -21.04 0.18
N ALA A 284 -1.10 -21.18 1.26
CA ALA A 284 -1.99 -20.14 1.78
C ALA A 284 -1.23 -18.88 2.23
N HIS A 285 0.00 -19.01 2.72
CA HIS A 285 0.78 -17.88 3.21
C HIS A 285 1.15 -16.92 2.07
N HIS A 286 1.70 -17.42 0.96
CA HIS A 286 2.02 -16.59 -0.20
C HIS A 286 0.75 -16.00 -0.84
N ALA A 287 -0.32 -16.78 -0.93
CA ALA A 287 -1.60 -16.29 -1.44
C ALA A 287 -2.14 -15.13 -0.60
N ASN A 288 -2.09 -15.26 0.73
CA ASN A 288 -2.58 -14.23 1.64
C ASN A 288 -1.64 -13.02 1.78
N MET A 289 -0.35 -13.15 1.53
CA MET A 289 0.53 -11.97 1.40
C MET A 289 0.08 -11.04 0.27
N GLY A 290 -0.21 -11.58 -0.91
CA GLY A 290 -0.72 -10.78 -2.01
C GLY A 290 -2.12 -10.23 -1.74
N PHE A 291 -3.01 -11.02 -1.15
CA PHE A 291 -4.34 -10.57 -0.75
C PHE A 291 -4.27 -9.42 0.27
N SER A 292 -3.43 -9.56 1.30
CA SER A 292 -3.23 -8.52 2.30
C SER A 292 -2.71 -7.22 1.68
N SER A 293 -1.68 -7.30 0.82
CA SER A 293 -1.18 -6.11 0.12
C SER A 293 -2.23 -5.44 -0.76
N MET A 294 -3.03 -6.23 -1.47
CA MET A 294 -4.14 -5.73 -2.28
C MET A 294 -5.13 -4.92 -1.43
N VAL A 295 -5.51 -5.47 -0.29
CA VAL A 295 -6.48 -4.88 0.64
C VAL A 295 -5.91 -3.69 1.39
N ASN A 296 -4.67 -3.77 1.87
CA ASN A 296 -4.00 -2.68 2.57
C ASN A 296 -3.83 -1.44 1.67
N ALA A 297 -3.44 -1.66 0.41
CA ALA A 297 -3.36 -0.60 -0.59
C ALA A 297 -4.72 0.06 -0.82
N ALA A 298 -5.79 -0.75 -0.95
CA ALA A 298 -7.15 -0.26 -1.11
C ALA A 298 -7.63 0.51 0.14
N GLU A 299 -7.28 0.06 1.34
CA GLU A 299 -7.60 0.76 2.59
C GLU A 299 -6.89 2.11 2.68
N THR A 300 -5.58 2.16 2.40
CA THR A 300 -4.86 3.43 2.36
C THR A 300 -5.45 4.37 1.31
N ALA A 301 -5.77 3.86 0.12
CA ALA A 301 -6.43 4.66 -0.92
C ALA A 301 -7.79 5.19 -0.45
N ARG A 302 -8.59 4.38 0.27
CA ARG A 302 -9.88 4.79 0.83
C ARG A 302 -9.72 5.89 1.89
N GLN A 303 -8.65 5.84 2.70
CA GLN A 303 -8.31 6.92 3.63
C GLN A 303 -7.93 8.22 2.89
N GLN A 304 -7.54 8.13 1.63
CA GLN A 304 -7.22 9.26 0.75
C GLN A 304 -8.38 9.67 -0.16
N GLY A 305 -9.59 9.09 0.03
CA GLY A 305 -10.77 9.42 -0.75
C GLY A 305 -10.90 8.65 -2.07
N LEU A 306 -10.02 7.69 -2.38
CA LEU A 306 -10.09 6.86 -3.58
C LEU A 306 -10.59 5.46 -3.24
N ASP A 307 -11.65 4.99 -3.93
CA ASP A 307 -12.26 3.68 -3.67
C ASP A 307 -11.72 2.59 -4.62
N LEU A 308 -10.55 2.06 -4.30
CA LEU A 308 -10.00 0.90 -5.00
C LEU A 308 -10.76 -0.40 -4.68
N TYR A 309 -11.45 -0.47 -3.54
CA TYR A 309 -12.26 -1.64 -3.21
C TYR A 309 -13.38 -1.86 -4.22
N ALA A 310 -14.09 -0.79 -4.61
CA ALA A 310 -15.17 -0.87 -5.58
C ALA A 310 -14.71 -1.42 -6.94
N GLU A 311 -13.48 -1.11 -7.35
CA GLU A 311 -12.92 -1.57 -8.63
C GLU A 311 -12.76 -3.11 -8.70
N ASN A 312 -12.59 -3.79 -7.54
CA ASN A 312 -12.37 -5.24 -7.48
C ASN A 312 -13.23 -5.93 -6.39
N ALA A 313 -14.36 -5.34 -6.01
CA ALA A 313 -15.19 -5.81 -4.91
C ALA A 313 -15.59 -7.29 -5.03
N ALA A 314 -16.09 -7.70 -6.21
CA ALA A 314 -16.50 -9.08 -6.46
C ALA A 314 -15.34 -10.07 -6.27
N ARG A 315 -14.13 -9.70 -6.69
CA ARG A 315 -12.93 -10.55 -6.57
C ARG A 315 -12.51 -10.71 -5.12
N ILE A 316 -12.44 -9.60 -4.39
CA ILE A 316 -12.00 -9.61 -2.98
C ILE A 316 -13.00 -10.41 -2.13
N MET A 317 -14.31 -10.19 -2.30
CA MET A 317 -15.34 -10.94 -1.59
C MET A 317 -15.32 -12.43 -1.94
N ALA A 318 -15.18 -12.76 -3.23
CA ALA A 318 -15.10 -14.17 -3.66
C ALA A 318 -13.86 -14.86 -3.07
N ALA A 319 -12.72 -14.19 -2.98
CA ALA A 319 -11.50 -14.75 -2.39
C ALA A 319 -11.67 -15.03 -0.88
N MET A 320 -12.29 -14.13 -0.13
CA MET A 320 -12.59 -14.36 1.28
C MET A 320 -13.52 -15.56 1.49
N GLU A 321 -14.65 -15.61 0.76
CA GLU A 321 -15.62 -16.68 0.85
C GLU A 321 -15.06 -18.04 0.37
N PHE A 322 -14.19 -18.02 -0.65
CA PHE A 322 -13.51 -19.22 -1.14
C PHE A 322 -12.55 -19.80 -0.09
N GLN A 323 -11.71 -18.97 0.51
CA GLN A 323 -10.76 -19.45 1.51
C GLN A 323 -11.45 -19.88 2.80
N ALA A 324 -12.48 -19.15 3.22
CA ALA A 324 -13.19 -19.40 4.47
C ALA A 324 -13.81 -20.82 4.53
N GLN A 325 -14.25 -21.40 3.40
CA GLN A 325 -14.91 -22.71 3.40
C GLN A 325 -13.99 -23.85 3.89
N PHE A 326 -12.68 -23.69 3.80
CA PHE A 326 -11.69 -24.70 4.22
C PHE A 326 -11.20 -24.53 5.65
N LEU A 327 -11.64 -23.49 6.33
CA LEU A 327 -11.20 -23.15 7.68
C LEU A 327 -12.33 -23.42 8.71
N PRO A 328 -11.97 -23.63 9.98
CA PRO A 328 -12.98 -23.70 11.04
C PRO A 328 -13.89 -22.46 11.05
N PRO A 329 -15.21 -22.61 11.25
CA PRO A 329 -15.91 -23.85 11.58
C PRO A 329 -16.33 -24.72 10.38
N HIS A 330 -16.13 -24.25 9.12
CA HIS A 330 -16.62 -24.94 7.93
C HIS A 330 -15.89 -26.24 7.63
N ASN A 331 -14.57 -26.25 7.71
CA ASN A 331 -13.69 -27.42 7.54
C ASN A 331 -14.03 -28.28 6.32
N GLN A 332 -14.46 -27.68 5.19
CA GLN A 332 -14.67 -28.45 3.96
C GLN A 332 -13.34 -29.04 3.48
N PRO A 333 -13.33 -30.23 2.90
CA PRO A 333 -12.13 -30.79 2.31
C PRO A 333 -11.56 -29.84 1.25
N ALA A 334 -10.33 -29.42 1.43
CA ALA A 334 -9.64 -28.65 0.39
C ALA A 334 -9.34 -29.57 -0.81
N PRO A 335 -9.43 -29.05 -2.05
CA PRO A 335 -8.93 -29.78 -3.20
C PRO A 335 -7.47 -30.19 -2.99
N GLU A 336 -7.09 -31.35 -3.55
CA GLU A 336 -5.71 -31.80 -3.55
C GLU A 336 -4.81 -30.65 -4.01
N PHE A 337 -3.75 -30.33 -3.26
CA PHE A 337 -2.78 -29.25 -3.47
C PHE A 337 -3.10 -27.90 -2.83
N LEU A 338 -4.29 -27.69 -2.28
CA LEU A 338 -4.59 -26.44 -1.57
C LEU A 338 -4.31 -26.62 -0.07
N GLU A 339 -3.28 -25.93 0.41
CA GLU A 339 -3.01 -25.85 1.84
C GLU A 339 -3.60 -24.56 2.39
N PHE A 340 -4.61 -24.70 3.24
CA PHE A 340 -5.22 -23.55 3.93
C PHE A 340 -4.85 -23.55 5.40
N SER A 341 -4.44 -22.39 5.88
CA SER A 341 -4.15 -22.15 7.29
C SER A 341 -4.65 -20.78 7.72
N LYS A 342 -4.88 -20.60 9.01
CA LYS A 342 -5.19 -19.29 9.56
C LYS A 342 -4.05 -18.32 9.25
N GLN A 343 -4.42 -17.13 8.77
CA GLN A 343 -3.49 -16.05 8.47
C GLN A 343 -3.90 -14.81 9.27
N PRO A 344 -2.96 -13.93 9.66
CA PRO A 344 -3.26 -12.71 10.40
C PRO A 344 -3.83 -11.60 9.50
N THR A 345 -4.69 -11.96 8.57
CA THR A 345 -5.36 -11.06 7.62
C THR A 345 -6.87 -11.35 7.55
N TRP A 346 -7.59 -10.61 6.72
CA TRP A 346 -9.02 -10.56 6.36
C TRP A 346 -9.84 -9.54 7.14
N GLU A 347 -9.42 -9.10 8.32
CA GLU A 347 -10.17 -8.11 9.12
C GLU A 347 -10.40 -6.81 8.38
N ILE A 348 -9.40 -6.33 7.62
CA ILE A 348 -9.48 -5.06 6.90
C ILE A 348 -10.55 -5.13 5.81
N ALA A 349 -10.49 -6.16 4.96
CA ALA A 349 -11.50 -6.36 3.92
C ALA A 349 -12.89 -6.65 4.50
N TYR A 350 -12.96 -7.48 5.54
CA TYR A 350 -14.21 -7.79 6.21
C TYR A 350 -14.84 -6.53 6.85
N ASN A 351 -14.03 -5.68 7.48
CA ASN A 351 -14.49 -4.39 8.00
C ASN A 351 -15.07 -3.51 6.88
N HIS A 352 -14.41 -3.46 5.72
CA HIS A 352 -14.90 -2.67 4.60
C HIS A 352 -16.24 -3.20 4.08
N PHE A 353 -16.29 -4.47 3.65
CA PHE A 353 -17.48 -5.00 2.99
C PHE A 353 -18.63 -5.26 3.94
N HIS A 354 -18.38 -5.78 5.14
CA HIS A 354 -19.44 -6.11 6.09
C HIS A 354 -19.80 -4.93 7.00
N HIS A 355 -18.83 -4.39 7.76
CA HIS A 355 -19.15 -3.38 8.77
C HIS A 355 -19.40 -1.98 8.21
N ARG A 356 -18.82 -1.63 7.04
CA ARG A 356 -19.07 -0.33 6.40
C ARG A 356 -20.21 -0.38 5.39
N LEU A 357 -20.30 -1.45 4.60
CA LEU A 357 -21.25 -1.55 3.49
C LEU A 357 -22.46 -2.46 3.79
N GLY A 358 -22.47 -3.19 4.91
CA GLY A 358 -23.55 -4.09 5.28
C GLY A 358 -23.70 -5.34 4.41
N LEU A 359 -22.68 -5.71 3.63
CA LEU A 359 -22.75 -6.85 2.73
C LEU A 359 -22.63 -8.17 3.49
N ALA A 360 -23.40 -9.16 3.05
CA ALA A 360 -23.36 -10.50 3.62
C ALA A 360 -22.17 -11.28 3.10
N LEU A 361 -21.33 -11.77 4.01
CA LEU A 361 -20.16 -12.62 3.74
C LEU A 361 -20.19 -13.80 4.73
N PRO A 362 -21.12 -14.76 4.55
CA PRO A 362 -21.49 -15.70 5.61
C PRO A 362 -20.36 -16.66 6.00
N LYS A 363 -19.51 -17.08 5.05
CA LYS A 363 -18.43 -18.02 5.37
C LYS A 363 -17.31 -17.33 6.14
N ILE A 364 -16.82 -16.19 5.66
CA ILE A 364 -15.76 -15.47 6.35
C ILE A 364 -16.24 -14.89 7.68
N ALA A 365 -17.51 -14.49 7.80
CA ALA A 365 -18.11 -14.04 9.06
C ALA A 365 -18.00 -15.10 10.17
N ALA A 366 -18.16 -16.39 9.84
CA ALA A 366 -17.98 -17.49 10.77
C ALA A 366 -16.52 -17.76 11.12
N VAL A 367 -15.58 -17.49 10.21
CA VAL A 367 -14.12 -17.69 10.41
C VAL A 367 -13.50 -16.58 11.24
N ILE A 368 -13.89 -15.33 11.05
CA ILE A 368 -13.30 -14.16 11.72
C ILE A 368 -13.18 -14.35 13.24
N PRO A 369 -14.24 -14.73 13.99
CA PRO A 369 -14.13 -14.91 15.44
C PRO A 369 -13.13 -15.99 15.86
N THR A 370 -12.97 -17.05 15.03
CA THR A 370 -12.03 -18.14 15.33
C THR A 370 -10.57 -17.76 15.04
N ASN A 371 -10.36 -16.68 14.28
CA ASN A 371 -9.03 -16.18 13.92
C ASN A 371 -8.53 -15.08 14.86
N ARG A 372 -9.43 -14.47 15.64
CA ARG A 372 -9.13 -13.36 16.57
C ARG A 372 -8.46 -13.84 17.86
N PRO A 373 -7.56 -13.03 18.43
CA PRO A 373 -7.00 -11.83 17.81
C PRO A 373 -5.91 -12.19 16.79
N THR A 374 -5.89 -11.51 15.65
CA THR A 374 -4.78 -11.63 14.70
C THR A 374 -3.57 -10.88 15.23
N GLY A 375 -2.40 -11.51 15.13
CA GLY A 375 -1.13 -10.93 15.55
C GLY A 375 -0.39 -10.22 14.41
N ALA A 376 0.94 -10.32 14.48
CA ALA A 376 1.84 -9.93 13.42
C ALA A 376 2.48 -11.18 12.80
N ASP A 377 2.56 -11.22 11.47
CA ASP A 377 3.38 -12.19 10.78
C ASP A 377 4.83 -11.70 10.64
N ASN A 378 5.65 -12.46 9.94
CA ASN A 378 7.05 -12.10 9.70
C ASN A 378 7.25 -11.18 8.47
N ASN A 379 6.17 -10.65 7.88
CA ASN A 379 6.24 -9.84 6.67
C ASN A 379 5.54 -8.48 6.88
N HIS A 380 4.24 -8.36 6.59
CA HIS A 380 3.52 -7.08 6.61
C HIS A 380 2.07 -7.16 7.09
N MET A 381 1.58 -8.34 7.45
CA MET A 381 0.26 -8.53 8.07
C MET A 381 0.39 -8.30 9.58
N VAL A 382 -0.08 -7.15 10.08
CA VAL A 382 0.24 -6.68 11.43
C VAL A 382 -0.98 -6.10 12.12
N TRP A 383 -1.43 -6.75 13.19
CA TRP A 383 -2.45 -6.29 14.15
C TRP A 383 -3.81 -5.94 13.56
N GLU A 384 -4.29 -6.64 12.55
CA GLU A 384 -5.53 -6.29 11.84
C GLU A 384 -6.77 -6.32 12.74
N THR A 385 -6.89 -7.28 13.67
CA THR A 385 -8.00 -7.30 14.64
C THR A 385 -8.02 -6.04 15.51
N LEU A 386 -6.86 -5.59 15.98
CA LEU A 386 -6.77 -4.39 16.81
C LEU A 386 -7.19 -3.15 16.03
N THR A 387 -6.72 -3.05 14.79
CA THR A 387 -6.86 -1.84 13.98
C THR A 387 -8.20 -1.76 13.23
N HIS A 388 -8.75 -2.89 12.78
CA HIS A 388 -9.93 -2.92 11.92
C HIS A 388 -11.09 -3.78 12.42
N GLY A 389 -10.91 -4.57 13.47
CA GLY A 389 -11.99 -5.38 14.03
C GLY A 389 -13.21 -4.54 14.38
N GLU A 390 -14.29 -4.65 13.58
CA GLU A 390 -15.59 -3.99 13.81
C GLU A 390 -15.55 -2.44 13.87
N VAL A 391 -14.55 -1.81 13.27
CA VAL A 391 -14.35 -0.35 13.34
C VAL A 391 -15.39 0.41 12.51
N GLY A 392 -15.83 -0.14 11.38
CA GLY A 392 -16.80 0.53 10.51
C GLY A 392 -16.24 1.71 9.72
N ALA A 393 -17.10 2.68 9.38
CA ALA A 393 -16.79 3.81 8.49
C ALA A 393 -16.29 5.07 9.21
N VAL A 394 -15.66 4.94 10.36
CA VAL A 394 -15.28 6.07 11.22
C VAL A 394 -14.22 6.96 10.57
N GLY A 395 -14.51 8.25 10.47
CA GLY A 395 -13.55 9.29 10.04
C GLY A 395 -13.10 9.21 8.58
N LEU A 396 -13.75 8.40 7.74
CA LEU A 396 -13.38 8.29 6.33
C LEU A 396 -13.73 9.58 5.57
N PRO A 397 -12.83 10.10 4.72
CA PRO A 397 -13.15 11.23 3.87
C PRO A 397 -14.19 10.86 2.82
N PRO A 398 -14.91 11.86 2.25
CA PRO A 398 -15.74 11.64 1.08
C PRO A 398 -14.90 11.07 -0.07
N LEU A 399 -15.55 10.32 -0.95
CA LEU A 399 -14.88 9.83 -2.16
C LEU A 399 -14.63 11.01 -3.12
N THR A 400 -13.44 11.04 -3.67
CA THR A 400 -13.11 11.94 -4.78
C THR A 400 -13.73 11.39 -6.07
N PRO A 401 -14.31 12.24 -6.91
CA PRO A 401 -14.93 11.85 -8.19
C PRO A 401 -13.99 11.11 -9.14
#